data_3a7ac9ca3564497b0f3d5944933b0cbe
#
_entry.id   3a7ac9ca3564497b0f3d5944933b0cbe
#
_cell.length_a   1.000
_cell.length_b   1.000
_cell.length_c   1.000
_cell.angle_alpha   90.00
_cell.angle_beta   90.00
_cell.angle_gamma   90.00
#
_symmetry.space_group_name_H-M   'P 1'
#
loop_
_entity.id
_entity.type
_entity.pdbx_description
1 polymer ?
#
loop_
_entity_poly.entity_id
_entity_poly.type
_entity_poly.pdbx_seq_one_letter_code
_entity_poly.pdbx_strand_id
1 'polypeptide(L)'
;MHIAVIGSGYVGLVTGACFAEFGVDVTCVDVDDQKIERLLNGVMPIYEPGLEHLVAKNTQAGRLRFTTDVRQAVEQALVIFLAVGTPPLPDGSPDLSYVDSAAASVAQYMNGYKVVVTKSTVPIGTGERIRSLINERKKTRANFGVVSNPEFLREGAAINDFMRPDRVVIGSRDEEAIAIMKDLYRPLYLIEAPFVITSLEAAELTKYAANAFLATKVSFINEIANLCDKIGCDVHDVARGIGMDKRIGSKFLHPGPGFGGSCFPKDTRALSSVARQFGNESLIVDAVIEVNRRQSSEMFAKIGKLVGPLEGKKIAVLGLAFKPETDDMREAPAIGIIQHLTESGATVTAYDPVAKDEAVKVLPDISYADDEYDAVAGADALVFVTEWNQFRALDMTRVRDLMKSPKVADLRNIYEPEDMREMGFEYVGVGR
;
A
#
# COMPACT_ATOMS: atom_id res chain seq x y z
N MET A 1 -8.85 -17.96 22.61
CA MET A 1 -8.54 -18.57 21.30
C MET A 1 -7.08 -18.26 21.00
N HIS A 2 -6.34 -19.23 20.44
CA HIS A 2 -4.96 -19.00 20.00
C HIS A 2 -4.92 -19.00 18.47
N ILE A 3 -4.26 -18.00 17.88
CA ILE A 3 -4.05 -17.90 16.43
C ILE A 3 -2.55 -17.83 16.09
N ALA A 4 -2.20 -18.33 14.92
CA ALA A 4 -0.88 -18.15 14.32
C ALA A 4 -0.98 -17.25 13.09
N VAL A 5 0.00 -16.38 12.89
CA VAL A 5 0.13 -15.57 11.70
C VAL A 5 1.46 -15.89 11.04
N ILE A 6 1.44 -16.59 9.92
CA ILE A 6 2.63 -16.97 9.15
C ILE A 6 2.96 -15.86 8.15
N GLY A 7 4.12 -15.25 8.34
CA GLY A 7 4.58 -14.05 7.67
C GLY A 7 4.43 -12.82 8.55
N SER A 8 5.57 -12.23 9.00
CA SER A 8 5.63 -11.02 9.83
C SER A 8 6.02 -9.79 8.98
N GLY A 9 5.49 -9.74 7.75
CA GLY A 9 5.51 -8.53 6.92
C GLY A 9 4.42 -7.54 7.35
N TYR A 10 4.16 -6.53 6.52
CA TYR A 10 3.21 -5.46 6.83
C TYR A 10 1.84 -6.00 7.25
N VAL A 11 1.19 -6.80 6.38
CA VAL A 11 -0.15 -7.36 6.64
C VAL A 11 -0.16 -8.27 7.86
N GLY A 12 0.85 -9.14 8.01
CA GLY A 12 0.89 -10.11 9.09
C GLY A 12 1.13 -9.46 10.45
N LEU A 13 2.05 -8.50 10.53
CA LEU A 13 2.38 -7.82 11.78
C LEU A 13 1.23 -6.96 12.27
N VAL A 14 0.60 -6.17 11.39
CA VAL A 14 -0.59 -5.37 11.72
C VAL A 14 -1.75 -6.29 12.14
N THR A 15 -2.01 -7.37 11.38
CA THR A 15 -3.06 -8.35 11.70
C THR A 15 -2.84 -8.97 13.07
N GLY A 16 -1.61 -9.43 13.36
CA GLY A 16 -1.27 -10.06 14.63
C GLY A 16 -1.40 -9.10 15.81
N ALA A 17 -0.88 -7.88 15.67
CA ALA A 17 -0.94 -6.87 16.71
C ALA A 17 -2.39 -6.43 17.02
N CYS A 18 -3.22 -6.26 15.99
CA CYS A 18 -4.62 -5.88 16.15
C CYS A 18 -5.47 -7.00 16.77
N PHE A 19 -5.27 -8.26 16.38
CA PHE A 19 -5.94 -9.37 17.07
C PHE A 19 -5.50 -9.52 18.53
N ALA A 20 -4.22 -9.31 18.82
CA ALA A 20 -3.74 -9.29 20.21
C ALA A 20 -4.39 -8.16 21.01
N GLU A 21 -4.64 -6.99 20.39
CA GLU A 21 -5.38 -5.89 21.02
C GLU A 21 -6.86 -6.23 21.27
N PHE A 22 -7.46 -7.08 20.44
CA PHE A 22 -8.80 -7.65 20.69
C PHE A 22 -8.81 -8.68 21.83
N GLY A 23 -7.66 -9.00 22.44
CA GLY A 23 -7.54 -9.95 23.54
C GLY A 23 -7.32 -11.41 23.10
N VAL A 24 -6.95 -11.63 21.85
CA VAL A 24 -6.62 -12.94 21.30
C VAL A 24 -5.14 -13.29 21.58
N ASP A 25 -4.82 -14.54 21.89
CA ASP A 25 -3.44 -15.01 21.95
C ASP A 25 -2.90 -15.22 20.53
N VAL A 26 -1.83 -14.50 20.18
CA VAL A 26 -1.27 -14.47 18.82
C VAL A 26 0.19 -14.87 18.83
N THR A 27 0.56 -15.78 17.92
CA THR A 27 1.95 -16.09 17.59
C THR A 27 2.22 -15.70 16.14
N CYS A 28 3.04 -14.66 15.93
CA CYS A 28 3.55 -14.31 14.61
C CYS A 28 4.80 -15.12 14.31
N VAL A 29 4.84 -15.70 13.11
CA VAL A 29 5.93 -16.56 12.63
C VAL A 29 6.55 -15.95 11.38
N ASP A 30 7.88 -15.91 11.33
CA ASP A 30 8.60 -15.58 10.10
C ASP A 30 9.81 -16.53 9.96
N VAL A 31 10.23 -16.79 8.72
CA VAL A 31 11.42 -17.60 8.44
C VAL A 31 12.72 -16.81 8.57
N ASP A 32 12.63 -15.49 8.65
CA ASP A 32 13.75 -14.55 8.77
C ASP A 32 14.10 -14.35 10.25
N ASP A 33 15.19 -15.03 10.67
CA ASP A 33 15.69 -14.96 12.05
C ASP A 33 16.04 -13.51 12.46
N GLN A 34 16.61 -12.72 11.57
CA GLN A 34 16.99 -11.33 11.87
C GLN A 34 15.77 -10.45 12.11
N LYS A 35 14.71 -10.65 11.32
CA LYS A 35 13.45 -9.95 11.50
C LYS A 35 12.81 -10.30 12.85
N ILE A 36 12.78 -11.58 13.20
CA ILE A 36 12.25 -12.03 14.51
C ILE A 36 13.09 -11.49 15.65
N GLU A 37 14.42 -11.49 15.54
CA GLU A 37 15.31 -10.91 16.56
C GLU A 37 15.05 -9.41 16.73
N ARG A 38 14.89 -8.65 15.65
CA ARG A 38 14.51 -7.23 15.71
C ARG A 38 13.19 -7.02 16.44
N LEU A 39 12.16 -7.79 16.10
CA LEU A 39 10.84 -7.73 16.74
C LEU A 39 10.90 -8.06 18.25
N LEU A 40 11.69 -9.06 18.64
CA LEU A 40 11.91 -9.43 20.05
C LEU A 40 12.63 -8.31 20.82
N ASN A 41 13.46 -7.51 20.16
CA ASN A 41 14.14 -6.34 20.70
C ASN A 41 13.31 -5.05 20.59
N GLY A 42 12.05 -5.12 20.14
CA GLY A 42 11.15 -3.96 20.01
C GLY A 42 11.42 -3.10 18.76
N VAL A 43 12.25 -3.56 17.83
CA VAL A 43 12.57 -2.82 16.59
C VAL A 43 11.61 -3.24 15.48
N MET A 44 10.77 -2.30 15.03
CA MET A 44 9.80 -2.57 13.97
C MET A 44 10.49 -2.68 12.60
N PRO A 45 10.17 -3.72 11.78
CA PRO A 45 10.72 -3.88 10.45
C PRO A 45 9.98 -3.07 9.38
N ILE A 46 8.93 -2.35 9.75
CA ILE A 46 8.06 -1.56 8.89
C ILE A 46 7.68 -0.26 9.61
N TYR A 47 7.42 0.78 8.84
CA TYR A 47 6.82 2.01 9.37
C TYR A 47 5.29 1.96 9.29
N GLU A 48 4.62 2.06 10.42
CA GLU A 48 3.16 2.25 10.53
C GLU A 48 2.86 3.03 11.80
N PRO A 49 2.19 4.18 11.73
CA PRO A 49 1.90 5.01 12.91
C PRO A 49 1.19 4.22 14.02
N GLY A 50 1.77 4.22 15.22
CA GLY A 50 1.21 3.56 16.40
C GLY A 50 1.46 2.06 16.51
N LEU A 51 2.03 1.40 15.51
CA LEU A 51 2.27 -0.06 15.52
C LEU A 51 3.29 -0.46 16.59
N GLU A 52 4.38 0.29 16.74
CA GLU A 52 5.40 0.03 17.77
C GLU A 52 4.79 -0.03 19.17
N HIS A 53 3.98 0.97 19.49
CA HIS A 53 3.28 1.03 20.78
C HIS A 53 2.32 -0.16 20.97
N LEU A 54 1.56 -0.52 19.91
CA LEU A 54 0.61 -1.61 19.94
C LEU A 54 1.30 -2.97 20.14
N VAL A 55 2.42 -3.19 19.44
CA VAL A 55 3.26 -4.39 19.58
C VAL A 55 3.85 -4.48 20.97
N ALA A 56 4.49 -3.42 21.47
CA ALA A 56 5.10 -3.39 22.80
C ALA A 56 4.09 -3.70 23.92
N LYS A 57 2.92 -3.04 23.89
CA LYS A 57 1.81 -3.26 24.81
C LYS A 57 1.36 -4.73 24.86
N ASN A 58 1.15 -5.33 23.69
CA ASN A 58 0.61 -6.69 23.63
C ASN A 58 1.66 -7.78 23.87
N THR A 59 2.93 -7.51 23.53
CA THR A 59 4.06 -8.38 23.92
C THR A 59 4.26 -8.38 25.43
N GLN A 60 4.25 -7.21 26.07
CA GLN A 60 4.34 -7.10 27.53
C GLN A 60 3.17 -7.79 28.23
N ALA A 61 1.98 -7.73 27.67
CA ALA A 61 0.79 -8.42 28.20
C ALA A 61 0.79 -9.95 27.93
N GLY A 62 1.80 -10.48 27.20
CA GLY A 62 1.94 -11.90 26.86
C GLY A 62 0.97 -12.41 25.81
N ARG A 63 0.19 -11.51 25.17
CA ARG A 63 -0.79 -11.87 24.12
C ARG A 63 -0.18 -11.95 22.73
N LEU A 64 0.92 -11.25 22.47
CA LEU A 64 1.62 -11.28 21.18
C LEU A 64 3.02 -11.86 21.36
N ARG A 65 3.36 -12.84 20.54
CA ARG A 65 4.65 -13.53 20.56
C ARG A 65 5.21 -13.63 19.15
N PHE A 66 6.53 -13.67 19.05
CA PHE A 66 7.27 -13.80 17.78
C PHE A 66 8.17 -15.02 17.84
N THR A 67 8.24 -15.79 16.76
CA THR A 67 9.08 -17.00 16.68
C THR A 67 9.41 -17.37 15.23
N THR A 68 10.48 -18.13 15.06
CA THR A 68 10.78 -18.83 13.79
C THR A 68 10.27 -20.29 13.82
N ASP A 69 9.79 -20.79 14.98
CA ASP A 69 9.25 -22.15 15.11
C ASP A 69 7.81 -22.25 14.61
N VAL A 70 7.68 -22.52 13.31
CA VAL A 70 6.38 -22.72 12.65
C VAL A 70 5.65 -23.95 13.20
N ARG A 71 6.39 -24.98 13.66
CA ARG A 71 5.80 -26.21 14.21
C ARG A 71 5.01 -25.90 15.46
N GLN A 72 5.65 -25.26 16.44
CA GLN A 72 5.00 -24.91 17.70
C GLN A 72 3.77 -24.02 17.47
N ALA A 73 3.88 -23.03 16.59
CA ALA A 73 2.79 -22.12 16.28
C ALA A 73 1.59 -22.83 15.66
N VAL A 74 1.81 -23.73 14.69
CA VAL A 74 0.73 -24.51 14.05
C VAL A 74 0.08 -25.50 15.03
N GLU A 75 0.86 -26.18 15.85
CA GLU A 75 0.34 -27.15 16.85
C GLU A 75 -0.59 -26.47 17.87
N GLN A 76 -0.25 -25.25 18.32
CA GLN A 76 -1.00 -24.51 19.34
C GLN A 76 -2.22 -23.75 18.80
N ALA A 77 -2.18 -23.28 17.56
CA ALA A 77 -3.22 -22.43 17.02
C ALA A 77 -4.44 -23.21 16.54
N LEU A 78 -5.62 -22.63 16.73
CA LEU A 78 -6.87 -23.05 16.08
C LEU A 78 -7.02 -22.41 14.69
N VAL A 79 -6.69 -21.12 14.56
CA VAL A 79 -6.76 -20.36 13.31
C VAL A 79 -5.35 -19.98 12.87
N ILE A 80 -5.03 -20.26 11.61
CA ILE A 80 -3.70 -20.00 11.04
C ILE A 80 -3.86 -19.07 9.85
N PHE A 81 -3.39 -17.84 10.00
CA PHE A 81 -3.37 -16.86 8.93
C PHE A 81 -2.10 -17.02 8.08
N LEU A 82 -2.27 -17.13 6.76
CA LEU A 82 -1.21 -17.04 5.78
C LEU A 82 -1.13 -15.59 5.33
N ALA A 83 -0.12 -14.86 5.82
CA ALA A 83 0.11 -13.44 5.54
C ALA A 83 1.49 -13.22 4.90
N VAL A 84 1.92 -14.16 4.08
CA VAL A 84 3.21 -14.15 3.35
C VAL A 84 3.14 -13.29 2.10
N GLY A 85 4.31 -12.82 1.62
CA GLY A 85 4.40 -12.04 0.39
C GLY A 85 3.97 -12.81 -0.86
N THR A 86 3.42 -12.08 -1.82
CA THR A 86 3.08 -12.58 -3.16
C THR A 86 3.68 -11.64 -4.21
N PRO A 87 5.03 -11.61 -4.36
CA PRO A 87 5.68 -10.71 -5.29
C PRO A 87 5.29 -11.04 -6.74
N PRO A 88 5.30 -10.06 -7.66
CA PRO A 88 5.01 -10.33 -9.05
C PRO A 88 6.13 -11.11 -9.73
N LEU A 89 5.77 -12.08 -10.57
CA LEU A 89 6.65 -12.71 -11.53
C LEU A 89 6.84 -11.80 -12.77
N PRO A 90 7.81 -12.10 -13.67
CA PRO A 90 8.05 -11.29 -14.87
C PRO A 90 6.83 -11.15 -15.82
N ASP A 91 5.91 -12.10 -15.80
CA ASP A 91 4.65 -12.09 -16.57
C ASP A 91 3.53 -11.31 -15.88
N GLY A 92 3.79 -10.74 -14.69
CA GLY A 92 2.83 -10.01 -13.87
C GLY A 92 1.95 -10.89 -12.99
N SER A 93 2.05 -12.21 -13.07
CA SER A 93 1.36 -13.12 -12.15
C SER A 93 2.01 -13.13 -10.78
N PRO A 94 1.26 -13.36 -9.68
CA PRO A 94 1.83 -13.47 -8.34
C PRO A 94 2.62 -14.77 -8.13
N ASP A 95 3.78 -14.69 -7.48
CA ASP A 95 4.51 -15.86 -6.99
C ASP A 95 3.82 -16.43 -5.76
N LEU A 96 3.32 -17.65 -5.86
CA LEU A 96 2.65 -18.38 -4.77
C LEU A 96 3.56 -19.33 -3.99
N SER A 97 4.85 -19.38 -4.27
CA SER A 97 5.79 -20.30 -3.63
C SER A 97 5.81 -20.17 -2.11
N TYR A 98 5.72 -18.94 -1.58
CA TYR A 98 5.63 -18.68 -0.15
C TYR A 98 4.30 -19.15 0.46
N VAL A 99 3.19 -19.00 -0.27
CA VAL A 99 1.86 -19.50 0.15
C VAL A 99 1.85 -21.01 0.21
N ASP A 100 2.38 -21.68 -0.82
CA ASP A 100 2.49 -23.12 -0.90
C ASP A 100 3.38 -23.68 0.24
N SER A 101 4.51 -23.01 0.53
CA SER A 101 5.41 -23.39 1.62
C SER A 101 4.74 -23.27 2.99
N ALA A 102 4.02 -22.18 3.22
CA ALA A 102 3.26 -21.97 4.45
C ALA A 102 2.15 -23.03 4.61
N ALA A 103 1.37 -23.29 3.55
CA ALA A 103 0.34 -24.34 3.54
C ALA A 103 0.92 -25.74 3.76
N ALA A 104 2.09 -26.03 3.19
CA ALA A 104 2.80 -27.30 3.42
C ALA A 104 3.24 -27.45 4.88
N SER A 105 3.69 -26.38 5.51
CA SER A 105 4.04 -26.38 6.95
C SER A 105 2.81 -26.66 7.82
N VAL A 106 1.67 -26.05 7.48
CA VAL A 106 0.40 -26.36 8.16
C VAL A 106 0.05 -27.83 8.02
N ALA A 107 0.11 -28.38 6.81
CA ALA A 107 -0.18 -29.80 6.56
C ALA A 107 0.75 -30.76 7.35
N GLN A 108 2.01 -30.37 7.50
CA GLN A 108 3.01 -31.18 8.21
C GLN A 108 2.78 -31.22 9.72
N TYR A 109 2.37 -30.09 10.34
CA TYR A 109 2.37 -29.92 11.78
C TYR A 109 0.96 -29.84 12.41
N MET A 110 -0.11 -29.82 11.61
CA MET A 110 -1.47 -29.82 12.16
C MET A 110 -1.74 -31.09 12.96
N ASN A 111 -2.30 -30.93 14.16
CA ASN A 111 -2.52 -32.01 15.14
C ASN A 111 -4.00 -32.19 15.52
N GLY A 112 -4.89 -31.40 14.94
CA GLY A 112 -6.33 -31.40 15.19
C GLY A 112 -7.01 -30.53 14.14
N TYR A 113 -8.29 -30.17 14.35
CA TYR A 113 -9.00 -29.24 13.48
C TYR A 113 -8.30 -27.89 13.44
N LYS A 114 -8.15 -27.33 12.26
CA LYS A 114 -7.55 -26.02 12.01
C LYS A 114 -8.39 -25.23 11.01
N VAL A 115 -8.47 -23.93 11.18
CA VAL A 115 -8.95 -22.99 10.15
C VAL A 115 -7.75 -22.33 9.50
N VAL A 116 -7.53 -22.63 8.22
CA VAL A 116 -6.42 -22.05 7.43
C VAL A 116 -6.95 -20.86 6.64
N VAL A 117 -6.43 -19.68 6.93
CA VAL A 117 -6.97 -18.41 6.42
C VAL A 117 -5.96 -17.74 5.53
N THR A 118 -6.30 -17.51 4.28
CA THR A 118 -5.50 -16.69 3.37
C THR A 118 -5.80 -15.21 3.63
N LYS A 119 -4.82 -14.48 4.16
CA LYS A 119 -4.86 -13.04 4.37
C LYS A 119 -4.13 -12.30 3.26
N SER A 120 -3.09 -12.89 2.70
CA SER A 120 -2.38 -12.38 1.53
C SER A 120 -3.32 -12.17 0.35
N THR A 121 -3.03 -11.16 -0.48
CA THR A 121 -3.71 -10.99 -1.78
C THR A 121 -3.21 -12.05 -2.75
N VAL A 122 -4.09 -12.94 -3.16
CA VAL A 122 -3.79 -14.13 -3.97
C VAL A 122 -4.74 -14.25 -5.16
N PRO A 123 -4.31 -14.88 -6.26
CA PRO A 123 -5.18 -15.18 -7.41
C PRO A 123 -6.39 -16.02 -7.05
N ILE A 124 -7.43 -15.88 -7.87
CA ILE A 124 -8.66 -16.68 -7.78
C ILE A 124 -8.32 -18.16 -7.91
N GLY A 125 -8.84 -18.99 -7.01
CA GLY A 125 -8.60 -20.43 -6.94
C GLY A 125 -7.46 -20.82 -5.99
N THR A 126 -6.77 -19.87 -5.36
CA THR A 126 -5.68 -20.17 -4.40
C THR A 126 -6.21 -20.90 -3.16
N GLY A 127 -7.40 -20.57 -2.68
CA GLY A 127 -8.00 -21.29 -1.54
C GLY A 127 -8.21 -22.78 -1.83
N GLU A 128 -8.68 -23.15 -3.01
CA GLU A 128 -8.82 -24.55 -3.41
C GLU A 128 -7.45 -25.24 -3.64
N ARG A 129 -6.46 -24.49 -4.15
CA ARG A 129 -5.07 -24.96 -4.24
C ARG A 129 -4.51 -25.31 -2.86
N ILE A 130 -4.68 -24.43 -1.86
CA ILE A 130 -4.27 -24.66 -0.48
C ILE A 130 -4.99 -25.89 0.10
N ARG A 131 -6.29 -26.04 -0.14
CA ARG A 131 -7.09 -27.20 0.28
C ARG A 131 -6.51 -28.50 -0.28
N SER A 132 -6.23 -28.54 -1.57
CA SER A 132 -5.66 -29.71 -2.24
C SER A 132 -4.28 -30.05 -1.68
N LEU A 133 -3.40 -29.06 -1.56
CA LEU A 133 -2.04 -29.24 -1.04
C LEU A 133 -2.05 -29.78 0.40
N ILE A 134 -2.90 -29.24 1.28
CA ILE A 134 -3.00 -29.74 2.65
C ILE A 134 -3.54 -31.16 2.68
N ASN A 135 -4.57 -31.49 1.89
CA ASN A 135 -5.12 -32.85 1.82
C ASN A 135 -4.08 -33.89 1.35
N GLU A 136 -3.22 -33.52 0.39
CA GLU A 136 -2.17 -34.38 -0.12
C GLU A 136 -1.04 -34.63 0.88
N ARG A 137 -0.71 -33.61 1.70
CA ARG A 137 0.49 -33.62 2.56
C ARG A 137 0.25 -33.83 4.04
N LYS A 138 -0.99 -33.71 4.54
CA LYS A 138 -1.30 -33.83 5.96
C LYS A 138 -1.03 -35.26 6.45
N LYS A 139 -0.40 -35.36 7.63
CA LYS A 139 -0.07 -36.63 8.31
C LYS A 139 -1.15 -37.08 9.27
N THR A 140 -2.18 -36.30 9.48
CA THR A 140 -3.29 -36.57 10.40
C THR A 140 -4.60 -36.78 9.63
N ARG A 141 -5.56 -37.46 10.27
CA ARG A 141 -6.93 -37.60 9.78
C ARG A 141 -7.81 -36.40 10.15
N ALA A 142 -7.26 -35.40 10.85
CA ALA A 142 -8.01 -34.24 11.27
C ALA A 142 -8.59 -33.48 10.06
N ASN A 143 -9.78 -32.93 10.23
CA ASN A 143 -10.41 -32.05 9.28
C ASN A 143 -9.81 -30.63 9.40
N PHE A 144 -10.05 -29.79 8.42
CA PHE A 144 -9.68 -28.38 8.42
C PHE A 144 -10.62 -27.57 7.52
N GLY A 145 -10.85 -26.34 7.89
CA GLY A 145 -11.54 -25.34 7.04
C GLY A 145 -10.55 -24.47 6.30
N VAL A 146 -10.89 -24.07 5.07
CA VAL A 146 -10.13 -23.06 4.31
C VAL A 146 -10.98 -21.82 4.16
N VAL A 147 -10.38 -20.67 4.46
CA VAL A 147 -11.03 -19.36 4.39
C VAL A 147 -10.17 -18.40 3.58
N SER A 148 -10.79 -17.65 2.67
CA SER A 148 -10.23 -16.42 2.11
C SER A 148 -10.74 -15.22 2.91
N ASN A 149 -9.83 -14.48 3.53
CA ASN A 149 -10.16 -13.30 4.33
C ASN A 149 -9.24 -12.14 3.91
N PRO A 150 -9.49 -11.56 2.73
CA PRO A 150 -8.65 -10.50 2.21
C PRO A 150 -8.62 -9.29 3.14
N GLU A 151 -7.49 -8.61 3.17
CA GLU A 151 -7.32 -7.36 3.89
C GLU A 151 -7.66 -6.15 2.99
N PHE A 152 -8.04 -5.04 3.61
CA PHE A 152 -8.29 -3.75 2.95
C PHE A 152 -7.58 -2.62 3.70
N LEU A 153 -6.40 -2.96 4.22
CA LEU A 153 -5.56 -2.06 5.00
C LEU A 153 -4.89 -1.03 4.08
N ARG A 154 -4.81 0.20 4.55
CA ARG A 154 -4.04 1.27 3.90
C ARG A 154 -2.79 1.52 4.75
N GLU A 155 -1.62 1.39 4.15
CA GLU A 155 -0.37 1.79 4.80
C GLU A 155 -0.50 3.20 5.40
N GLY A 156 0.05 3.43 6.59
CA GLY A 156 -0.11 4.68 7.33
C GLY A 156 -1.46 4.87 8.05
N ALA A 157 -2.42 3.95 7.87
CA ALA A 157 -3.72 3.95 8.56
C ALA A 157 -4.24 2.52 8.83
N ALA A 158 -3.37 1.52 8.75
CA ALA A 158 -3.76 0.11 8.76
C ALA A 158 -4.34 -0.35 10.09
N ILE A 159 -3.84 0.17 11.22
CA ILE A 159 -4.41 -0.12 12.54
C ILE A 159 -5.87 0.35 12.60
N ASN A 160 -6.13 1.59 12.16
CA ASN A 160 -7.50 2.12 12.16
C ASN A 160 -8.40 1.35 11.19
N ASP A 161 -7.91 1.00 10.00
CA ASP A 161 -8.65 0.21 9.02
C ASP A 161 -8.97 -1.20 9.52
N PHE A 162 -8.08 -1.80 10.33
CA PHE A 162 -8.35 -3.10 10.97
C PHE A 162 -9.35 -2.99 12.11
N MET A 163 -9.20 -1.97 12.97
CA MET A 163 -10.02 -1.76 14.16
C MET A 163 -11.42 -1.24 13.82
N ARG A 164 -11.58 -0.55 12.68
CA ARG A 164 -12.84 0.04 12.20
C ARG A 164 -13.01 -0.20 10.70
N PRO A 165 -13.12 -1.46 10.26
CA PRO A 165 -13.22 -1.77 8.84
C PRO A 165 -14.59 -1.39 8.28
N ASP A 166 -14.62 -0.95 7.01
CA ASP A 166 -15.88 -0.78 6.27
C ASP A 166 -16.64 -2.10 6.10
N ARG A 167 -15.95 -3.22 6.08
CA ARG A 167 -16.48 -4.60 6.03
C ARG A 167 -15.41 -5.64 6.34
N VAL A 168 -15.84 -6.82 6.76
CA VAL A 168 -15.02 -8.04 6.84
C VAL A 168 -15.52 -9.04 5.81
N VAL A 169 -14.67 -9.47 4.88
CA VAL A 169 -15.01 -10.48 3.87
C VAL A 169 -14.51 -11.85 4.35
N ILE A 170 -15.39 -12.84 4.37
CA ILE A 170 -15.09 -14.22 4.73
C ILE A 170 -15.57 -15.12 3.60
N GLY A 171 -14.64 -15.60 2.79
CA GLY A 171 -14.89 -16.57 1.73
C GLY A 171 -14.67 -17.99 2.24
N SER A 172 -15.72 -18.78 2.37
CA SER A 172 -15.63 -20.21 2.73
C SER A 172 -16.97 -20.91 2.45
N ARG A 173 -16.90 -22.23 2.26
CA ARG A 173 -18.08 -23.12 2.23
C ARG A 173 -18.21 -23.95 3.53
N ASP A 174 -17.27 -23.79 4.45
CA ASP A 174 -17.21 -24.52 5.72
C ASP A 174 -17.89 -23.68 6.81
N GLU A 175 -19.04 -24.13 7.28
CA GLU A 175 -19.83 -23.42 8.29
C GLU A 175 -19.12 -23.29 9.64
N GLU A 176 -18.35 -24.32 10.04
CA GLU A 176 -17.55 -24.31 11.27
C GLU A 176 -16.46 -23.25 11.19
N ALA A 177 -15.73 -23.21 10.05
CA ALA A 177 -14.71 -22.19 9.82
C ALA A 177 -15.30 -20.77 9.79
N ILE A 178 -16.46 -20.58 9.17
CA ILE A 178 -17.17 -19.29 9.16
C ILE A 178 -17.55 -18.85 10.58
N ALA A 179 -18.08 -19.78 11.40
CA ALA A 179 -18.45 -19.50 12.78
C ALA A 179 -17.25 -19.09 13.63
N ILE A 180 -16.12 -19.80 13.51
CA ILE A 180 -14.86 -19.49 14.19
C ILE A 180 -14.33 -18.12 13.77
N MET A 181 -14.34 -17.81 12.47
CA MET A 181 -13.93 -16.49 11.98
C MET A 181 -14.81 -15.36 12.50
N LYS A 182 -16.12 -15.55 12.55
CA LYS A 182 -17.04 -14.56 13.14
C LYS A 182 -16.77 -14.35 14.63
N ASP A 183 -16.46 -15.40 15.38
CA ASP A 183 -16.11 -15.27 16.80
C ASP A 183 -14.77 -14.54 16.98
N LEU A 184 -13.78 -14.80 16.12
CA LEU A 184 -12.50 -14.10 16.14
C LEU A 184 -12.65 -12.58 15.91
N TYR A 185 -13.53 -12.16 14.99
CA TYR A 185 -13.85 -10.77 14.70
C TYR A 185 -14.99 -10.20 15.59
N ARG A 186 -15.41 -10.92 16.62
CA ARG A 186 -16.53 -10.53 17.51
C ARG A 186 -16.42 -9.10 18.07
N PRO A 187 -15.23 -8.57 18.45
CA PRO A 187 -15.12 -7.18 18.92
C PRO A 187 -15.66 -6.15 17.93
N LEU A 188 -15.65 -6.45 16.62
CA LEU A 188 -16.18 -5.55 15.58
C LEU A 188 -17.70 -5.44 15.56
N TYR A 189 -18.45 -6.33 16.24
CA TYR A 189 -19.89 -6.19 16.41
C TYR A 189 -20.28 -4.96 17.21
N LEU A 190 -19.41 -4.49 18.10
CA LEU A 190 -19.65 -3.27 18.88
C LEU A 190 -19.75 -2.01 18.01
N ILE A 191 -19.18 -2.05 16.81
CA ILE A 191 -19.23 -0.95 15.83
C ILE A 191 -20.07 -1.30 14.60
N GLU A 192 -20.84 -2.40 14.68
CA GLU A 192 -21.72 -2.88 13.61
C GLU A 192 -21.03 -3.07 12.25
N ALA A 193 -19.75 -3.46 12.25
CA ALA A 193 -19.00 -3.70 11.02
C ALA A 193 -19.68 -4.84 10.21
N PRO A 194 -20.03 -4.62 8.94
CA PRO A 194 -20.72 -5.61 8.14
C PRO A 194 -19.81 -6.79 7.78
N PHE A 195 -20.38 -8.00 7.82
CA PHE A 195 -19.73 -9.24 7.38
C PHE A 195 -20.28 -9.68 6.03
N VAL A 196 -19.40 -9.86 5.06
CA VAL A 196 -19.72 -10.39 3.74
C VAL A 196 -19.27 -11.85 3.68
N ILE A 197 -20.24 -12.77 3.82
CA ILE A 197 -19.98 -14.21 3.71
C ILE A 197 -20.17 -14.62 2.25
N THR A 198 -19.18 -15.27 1.66
CA THR A 198 -19.19 -15.62 0.23
C THR A 198 -18.33 -16.85 -0.06
N SER A 199 -18.14 -17.23 -1.34
CA SER A 199 -17.24 -18.30 -1.74
C SER A 199 -15.77 -17.86 -1.64
N LEU A 200 -14.84 -18.82 -1.67
CA LEU A 200 -13.40 -18.56 -1.69
C LEU A 200 -13.05 -17.66 -2.89
N GLU A 201 -13.50 -18.04 -4.06
CA GLU A 201 -13.22 -17.37 -5.32
C GLU A 201 -13.75 -15.93 -5.36
N ALA A 202 -14.98 -15.73 -4.84
CA ALA A 202 -15.57 -14.40 -4.79
C ALA A 202 -14.84 -13.48 -3.78
N ALA A 203 -14.37 -14.02 -2.65
CA ALA A 203 -13.58 -13.26 -1.68
C ALA A 203 -12.22 -12.85 -2.27
N GLU A 204 -11.53 -13.78 -2.94
CA GLU A 204 -10.27 -13.52 -3.65
C GLU A 204 -10.44 -12.45 -4.73
N LEU A 205 -11.47 -12.59 -5.59
CA LEU A 205 -11.76 -11.61 -6.64
C LEU A 205 -12.15 -10.24 -6.07
N THR A 206 -12.87 -10.19 -4.95
CA THR A 206 -13.32 -8.94 -4.32
C THR A 206 -12.12 -8.03 -4.00
N LYS A 207 -11.01 -8.57 -3.53
CA LYS A 207 -9.80 -7.78 -3.25
C LYS A 207 -9.23 -7.13 -4.50
N TYR A 208 -9.03 -7.90 -5.56
CA TYR A 208 -8.52 -7.38 -6.83
C TYR A 208 -9.47 -6.36 -7.45
N ALA A 209 -10.77 -6.66 -7.49
CA ALA A 209 -11.79 -5.77 -8.05
C ALA A 209 -11.84 -4.43 -7.30
N ALA A 210 -11.77 -4.47 -5.94
CA ALA A 210 -11.75 -3.25 -5.14
C ALA A 210 -10.51 -2.39 -5.44
N ASN A 211 -9.32 -2.98 -5.45
CA ASN A 211 -8.10 -2.24 -5.73
C ASN A 211 -8.04 -1.71 -7.18
N ALA A 212 -8.48 -2.50 -8.16
CA ALA A 212 -8.57 -2.06 -9.55
C ALA A 212 -9.58 -0.92 -9.74
N PHE A 213 -10.72 -0.95 -9.04
CA PHE A 213 -11.69 0.13 -9.11
C PHE A 213 -11.16 1.43 -8.49
N LEU A 214 -10.45 1.35 -7.35
CA LEU A 214 -9.81 2.52 -6.76
C LEU A 214 -8.71 3.10 -7.67
N ALA A 215 -7.89 2.24 -8.29
CA ALA A 215 -6.90 2.64 -9.27
C ALA A 215 -7.56 3.29 -10.50
N THR A 216 -8.72 2.80 -10.94
CA THR A 216 -9.52 3.40 -12.03
C THR A 216 -9.91 4.83 -11.69
N LYS A 217 -10.38 5.09 -10.47
CA LYS A 217 -10.77 6.44 -10.04
C LYS A 217 -9.58 7.42 -10.08
N VAL A 218 -8.39 6.97 -9.63
CA VAL A 218 -7.17 7.78 -9.68
C VAL A 218 -6.73 8.05 -11.13
N SER A 219 -6.70 7.04 -11.98
CA SER A 219 -6.36 7.21 -13.39
C SER A 219 -7.37 8.10 -14.11
N PHE A 220 -8.66 7.91 -13.86
CA PHE A 220 -9.72 8.73 -14.44
C PHE A 220 -9.56 10.21 -14.11
N ILE A 221 -9.35 10.55 -12.82
CA ILE A 221 -9.23 11.96 -12.44
C ILE A 221 -7.90 12.57 -12.95
N ASN A 222 -6.85 11.77 -13.14
CA ASN A 222 -5.61 12.21 -13.77
C ASN A 222 -5.81 12.54 -15.25
N GLU A 223 -6.55 11.73 -16.02
CA GLU A 223 -6.93 12.06 -17.40
C GLU A 223 -7.75 13.35 -17.46
N ILE A 224 -8.71 13.53 -16.57
CA ILE A 224 -9.51 14.78 -16.48
C ILE A 224 -8.61 15.97 -16.13
N ALA A 225 -7.65 15.80 -15.21
CA ALA A 225 -6.71 16.87 -14.87
C ALA A 225 -5.83 17.27 -16.05
N ASN A 226 -5.32 16.30 -16.83
CA ASN A 226 -4.55 16.56 -18.04
C ASN A 226 -5.40 17.26 -19.12
N LEU A 227 -6.72 17.05 -19.17
CA LEU A 227 -7.64 17.79 -20.01
C LEU A 227 -7.86 19.21 -19.47
N CYS A 228 -8.05 19.37 -18.16
CA CYS A 228 -8.23 20.68 -17.51
C CYS A 228 -7.04 21.60 -17.80
N ASP A 229 -5.81 21.09 -17.74
CA ASP A 229 -4.60 21.85 -18.14
C ASP A 229 -4.67 22.44 -19.57
N LYS A 230 -5.35 21.74 -20.49
CA LYS A 230 -5.45 22.16 -21.91
C LYS A 230 -6.60 23.14 -22.15
N ILE A 231 -7.69 23.00 -21.40
CA ILE A 231 -8.89 23.85 -21.58
C ILE A 231 -8.96 25.03 -20.60
N GLY A 232 -8.06 25.07 -19.60
CA GLY A 232 -7.96 26.18 -18.65
C GLY A 232 -9.05 26.15 -17.57
N CYS A 233 -9.41 24.96 -17.04
CA CYS A 233 -10.31 24.86 -15.89
C CYS A 233 -9.63 24.14 -14.71
N ASP A 234 -10.18 24.30 -13.50
CA ASP A 234 -9.67 23.66 -12.29
C ASP A 234 -10.26 22.26 -12.11
N VAL A 235 -9.42 21.25 -12.07
CA VAL A 235 -9.82 19.85 -11.83
C VAL A 235 -10.49 19.65 -10.46
N HIS A 236 -10.18 20.47 -9.46
CA HIS A 236 -10.81 20.40 -8.15
C HIS A 236 -12.31 20.73 -8.22
N ASP A 237 -12.71 21.67 -9.09
CA ASP A 237 -14.13 21.97 -9.32
C ASP A 237 -14.85 20.79 -9.98
N VAL A 238 -14.19 20.16 -10.96
CA VAL A 238 -14.71 18.95 -11.62
C VAL A 238 -14.83 17.81 -10.62
N ALA A 239 -13.75 17.53 -9.87
CA ALA A 239 -13.72 16.45 -8.88
C ALA A 239 -14.78 16.67 -7.78
N ARG A 240 -14.94 17.91 -7.31
CA ARG A 240 -15.98 18.30 -6.35
C ARG A 240 -17.36 18.08 -6.94
N GLY A 241 -17.60 18.57 -8.17
CA GLY A 241 -18.91 18.46 -8.84
C GLY A 241 -19.36 17.01 -9.00
N ILE A 242 -18.51 16.15 -9.56
CA ILE A 242 -18.85 14.71 -9.72
C ILE A 242 -18.85 13.95 -8.39
N GLY A 243 -17.96 14.33 -7.46
CA GLY A 243 -17.84 13.67 -6.16
C GLY A 243 -19.01 13.88 -5.21
N MET A 244 -19.83 14.93 -5.42
CA MET A 244 -21.08 15.18 -4.67
C MET A 244 -22.17 14.16 -5.03
N ASP A 245 -22.12 13.52 -6.19
CA ASP A 245 -22.99 12.38 -6.50
C ASP A 245 -22.59 11.18 -5.63
N LYS A 246 -23.50 10.74 -4.74
CA LYS A 246 -23.25 9.62 -3.81
C LYS A 246 -22.92 8.30 -4.51
N ARG A 247 -23.31 8.13 -5.77
CA ARG A 247 -22.98 6.95 -6.58
C ARG A 247 -21.50 6.92 -6.97
N ILE A 248 -20.85 8.08 -7.04
CA ILE A 248 -19.43 8.25 -7.37
C ILE A 248 -18.62 8.41 -6.09
N GLY A 249 -18.99 9.34 -5.22
CA GLY A 249 -18.28 9.70 -4.00
C GLY A 249 -16.97 10.45 -4.25
N SER A 250 -16.57 11.29 -3.31
CA SER A 250 -15.41 12.20 -3.45
C SER A 250 -14.04 11.53 -3.28
N LYS A 251 -13.97 10.38 -2.61
CA LYS A 251 -12.69 9.71 -2.33
C LYS A 251 -12.07 9.15 -3.62
N PHE A 252 -10.73 9.20 -3.71
CA PHE A 252 -9.93 8.77 -4.87
C PHE A 252 -10.15 9.60 -6.14
N LEU A 253 -10.62 10.86 -5.99
CA LEU A 253 -10.72 11.85 -7.06
C LEU A 253 -9.70 13.00 -6.85
N HIS A 254 -8.53 12.68 -6.32
CA HIS A 254 -7.42 13.62 -6.15
C HIS A 254 -6.39 13.38 -7.25
N PRO A 255 -6.18 14.33 -8.18
CA PRO A 255 -5.19 14.20 -9.23
C PRO A 255 -3.77 14.29 -8.65
N GLY A 256 -2.82 13.71 -9.37
CA GLY A 256 -1.44 13.70 -8.94
C GLY A 256 -0.50 13.00 -9.92
N PRO A 257 0.71 12.65 -9.48
CA PRO A 257 1.73 12.06 -10.36
C PRO A 257 1.48 10.58 -10.71
N GLY A 258 0.35 10.03 -10.34
CA GLY A 258 -0.01 8.63 -10.50
C GLY A 258 -0.07 7.88 -9.17
N PHE A 259 -0.48 6.62 -9.23
CA PHE A 259 -0.45 5.72 -8.08
C PHE A 259 0.79 4.83 -8.12
N GLY A 260 1.27 4.48 -6.92
CA GLY A 260 2.36 3.55 -6.67
C GLY A 260 2.05 2.67 -5.48
N GLY A 261 3.09 2.25 -4.76
CA GLY A 261 3.01 1.38 -3.59
C GLY A 261 2.87 -0.09 -3.93
N SER A 262 2.80 -0.91 -2.91
CA SER A 262 2.81 -2.37 -3.00
C SER A 262 1.53 -2.99 -3.57
N CYS A 263 0.42 -2.24 -3.63
CA CYS A 263 -0.90 -2.80 -3.89
C CYS A 263 -1.41 -2.52 -5.31
N PHE A 264 -1.71 -1.26 -5.65
CA PHE A 264 -2.39 -0.93 -6.90
C PHE A 264 -1.65 -1.39 -8.17
N PRO A 265 -0.33 -1.15 -8.32
CA PRO A 265 0.38 -1.61 -9.51
C PRO A 265 0.40 -3.13 -9.64
N LYS A 266 0.66 -3.83 -8.55
CA LYS A 266 0.70 -5.30 -8.51
C LYS A 266 -0.69 -5.91 -8.77
N ASP A 267 -1.72 -5.43 -8.09
CA ASP A 267 -3.04 -6.05 -8.11
C ASP A 267 -3.79 -5.78 -9.43
N THR A 268 -3.58 -4.62 -10.06
CA THR A 268 -4.12 -4.35 -11.40
C THR A 268 -3.49 -5.27 -12.45
N ARG A 269 -2.16 -5.44 -12.43
CA ARG A 269 -1.47 -6.39 -13.33
C ARG A 269 -1.91 -7.83 -13.07
N ALA A 270 -2.03 -8.23 -11.81
CA ALA A 270 -2.49 -9.56 -11.44
C ALA A 270 -3.93 -9.83 -11.93
N LEU A 271 -4.85 -8.87 -11.75
CA LEU A 271 -6.23 -9.01 -12.24
C LEU A 271 -6.27 -9.16 -13.76
N SER A 272 -5.50 -8.35 -14.50
CA SER A 272 -5.39 -8.45 -15.95
C SER A 272 -4.82 -9.81 -16.37
N SER A 273 -3.77 -10.31 -15.70
CA SER A 273 -3.19 -11.63 -15.95
C SER A 273 -4.19 -12.76 -15.70
N VAL A 274 -4.89 -12.72 -14.55
CA VAL A 274 -5.92 -13.72 -14.20
C VAL A 274 -7.05 -13.72 -15.21
N ALA A 275 -7.55 -12.55 -15.62
CA ALA A 275 -8.62 -12.48 -16.62
C ALA A 275 -8.22 -13.20 -17.93
N ARG A 276 -6.99 -12.96 -18.43
CA ARG A 276 -6.47 -13.64 -19.62
C ARG A 276 -6.38 -15.17 -19.46
N GLN A 277 -6.00 -15.66 -18.27
CA GLN A 277 -5.98 -17.11 -17.98
C GLN A 277 -7.37 -17.74 -18.09
N PHE A 278 -8.42 -16.99 -17.79
CA PHE A 278 -9.81 -17.42 -17.97
C PHE A 278 -10.40 -17.04 -19.34
N GLY A 279 -9.59 -16.61 -20.30
CA GLY A 279 -10.02 -16.27 -21.65
C GLY A 279 -10.80 -14.96 -21.77
N ASN A 280 -10.67 -14.06 -20.79
CA ASN A 280 -11.32 -12.76 -20.75
C ASN A 280 -10.31 -11.61 -20.86
N GLU A 281 -10.67 -10.53 -21.54
CA GLU A 281 -9.87 -9.30 -21.62
C GLU A 281 -10.32 -8.31 -20.54
N SER A 282 -9.35 -7.66 -19.87
CA SER A 282 -9.61 -6.63 -18.85
C SER A 282 -9.41 -5.22 -19.41
N LEU A 283 -10.14 -4.83 -20.45
CA LEU A 283 -9.94 -3.59 -21.20
C LEU A 283 -9.84 -2.34 -20.31
N ILE A 284 -10.70 -2.20 -19.29
CA ILE A 284 -10.67 -1.06 -18.38
C ILE A 284 -9.41 -1.10 -17.52
N VAL A 285 -9.04 -2.26 -16.98
CA VAL A 285 -7.87 -2.39 -16.10
C VAL A 285 -6.58 -2.18 -16.88
N ASP A 286 -6.49 -2.71 -18.11
CA ASP A 286 -5.35 -2.49 -19.00
C ASP A 286 -5.21 -1.00 -19.38
N ALA A 287 -6.33 -0.31 -19.64
CA ALA A 287 -6.31 1.13 -19.84
C ALA A 287 -5.84 1.91 -18.61
N VAL A 288 -6.27 1.53 -17.40
CA VAL A 288 -5.84 2.14 -16.13
C VAL A 288 -4.33 1.99 -15.93
N ILE A 289 -3.77 0.82 -16.20
CA ILE A 289 -2.32 0.57 -16.12
C ILE A 289 -1.57 1.50 -17.08
N GLU A 290 -2.06 1.63 -18.31
CA GLU A 290 -1.42 2.46 -19.33
C GLU A 290 -1.54 3.96 -19.00
N VAL A 291 -2.70 4.44 -18.53
CA VAL A 291 -2.88 5.82 -18.10
C VAL A 291 -1.92 6.15 -16.97
N ASN A 292 -1.82 5.27 -15.96
CA ASN A 292 -0.89 5.48 -14.83
C ASN A 292 0.57 5.52 -15.28
N ARG A 293 0.95 4.66 -16.22
CA ARG A 293 2.31 4.64 -16.79
C ARG A 293 2.66 5.97 -17.51
N ARG A 294 1.71 6.53 -18.25
CA ARG A 294 1.88 7.82 -18.95
C ARG A 294 1.95 9.00 -18.01
N GLN A 295 1.30 8.92 -16.85
CA GLN A 295 1.19 10.05 -15.94
C GLN A 295 2.54 10.59 -15.48
N SER A 296 3.52 9.71 -15.22
CA SER A 296 4.89 10.14 -14.87
C SER A 296 5.53 11.00 -15.95
N SER A 297 5.35 10.63 -17.23
CA SER A 297 5.86 11.44 -18.37
C SER A 297 5.15 12.78 -18.51
N GLU A 298 3.83 12.84 -18.27
CA GLU A 298 3.07 14.10 -18.25
C GLU A 298 3.58 15.04 -17.14
N MET A 299 3.87 14.49 -15.95
CA MET A 299 4.41 15.28 -14.84
C MET A 299 5.82 15.80 -15.16
N PHE A 300 6.68 14.96 -15.73
CA PHE A 300 8.00 15.36 -16.17
C PHE A 300 7.94 16.48 -17.23
N ALA A 301 7.07 16.34 -18.23
CA ALA A 301 6.87 17.38 -19.26
C ALA A 301 6.40 18.72 -18.64
N LYS A 302 5.54 18.66 -17.62
CA LYS A 302 5.06 19.84 -16.88
C LYS A 302 6.21 20.53 -16.13
N ILE A 303 7.08 19.76 -15.45
CA ILE A 303 8.29 20.28 -14.79
C ILE A 303 9.23 20.92 -15.82
N GLY A 304 9.49 20.23 -16.93
CA GLY A 304 10.35 20.75 -18.00
C GLY A 304 9.83 22.05 -18.62
N LYS A 305 8.52 22.17 -18.78
CA LYS A 305 7.90 23.42 -19.28
C LYS A 305 8.08 24.59 -18.30
N LEU A 306 8.00 24.33 -17.00
CA LEU A 306 8.20 25.35 -15.96
C LEU A 306 9.67 25.78 -15.85
N VAL A 307 10.59 24.80 -15.82
CA VAL A 307 12.01 25.05 -15.54
C VAL A 307 12.76 25.51 -16.78
N GLY A 308 12.39 25.03 -17.96
CA GLY A 308 13.15 25.17 -19.21
C GLY A 308 14.22 24.05 -19.31
N PRO A 309 15.35 24.31 -20.00
CA PRO A 309 16.44 23.32 -20.11
C PRO A 309 16.93 22.86 -18.74
N LEU A 310 16.96 21.55 -18.52
CA LEU A 310 17.24 20.93 -17.22
C LEU A 310 18.75 20.73 -16.95
N GLU A 311 19.58 20.77 -17.99
CA GLU A 311 21.03 20.60 -17.88
C GLU A 311 21.64 21.60 -16.88
N GLY A 312 22.33 21.06 -15.87
CA GLY A 312 22.99 21.87 -14.82
C GLY A 312 22.04 22.56 -13.83
N LYS A 313 20.73 22.27 -13.88
CA LYS A 313 19.75 22.79 -12.91
C LYS A 313 19.76 22.00 -11.60
N LYS A 314 19.60 22.69 -10.49
CA LYS A 314 19.38 22.08 -9.18
C LYS A 314 17.88 22.02 -8.90
N ILE A 315 17.34 20.81 -8.72
CA ILE A 315 15.91 20.57 -8.45
C ILE A 315 15.76 20.03 -7.05
N ALA A 316 14.97 20.72 -6.22
CA ALA A 316 14.54 20.20 -4.93
C ALA A 316 13.30 19.33 -5.12
N VAL A 317 13.28 18.15 -4.50
CA VAL A 317 12.12 17.23 -4.52
C VAL A 317 11.68 16.96 -3.10
N LEU A 318 10.45 17.30 -2.77
CA LEU A 318 9.83 17.05 -1.48
C LEU A 318 8.78 15.94 -1.58
N GLY A 319 9.01 14.86 -0.82
CA GLY A 319 8.21 13.64 -0.84
C GLY A 319 8.74 12.61 -1.83
N LEU A 320 9.08 11.43 -1.31
CA LEU A 320 9.64 10.31 -2.07
C LEU A 320 8.77 9.07 -1.99
N ALA A 321 8.23 8.75 -0.80
CA ALA A 321 7.26 7.67 -0.64
C ALA A 321 6.04 7.87 -1.56
N PHE A 322 5.39 6.78 -1.95
CA PHE A 322 4.24 6.85 -2.88
C PHE A 322 3.04 7.63 -2.33
N LYS A 323 2.96 7.80 -1.01
CA LYS A 323 1.97 8.62 -0.28
C LYS A 323 2.50 8.99 1.11
N PRO A 324 1.84 9.93 1.84
CA PRO A 324 2.19 10.24 3.23
C PRO A 324 2.03 9.05 4.19
N GLU A 325 2.69 9.15 5.36
CA GLU A 325 2.59 8.21 6.49
C GLU A 325 3.06 6.78 6.16
N THR A 326 4.01 6.64 5.23
CA THR A 326 4.70 5.38 4.91
C THR A 326 6.11 5.63 4.40
N ASP A 327 6.98 4.64 4.55
CA ASP A 327 8.33 4.59 3.98
C ASP A 327 8.39 3.82 2.64
N ASP A 328 7.23 3.35 2.13
CA ASP A 328 7.17 2.48 0.95
C ASP A 328 7.51 3.23 -0.35
N MET A 329 8.65 2.85 -0.93
CA MET A 329 9.17 3.38 -2.20
C MET A 329 8.78 2.53 -3.42
N ARG A 330 8.10 1.38 -3.23
CA ARG A 330 7.77 0.48 -4.35
C ARG A 330 6.89 1.17 -5.38
N GLU A 331 7.38 1.24 -6.62
CA GLU A 331 6.70 1.93 -7.72
C GLU A 331 6.22 3.35 -7.38
N ALA A 332 6.92 4.03 -6.46
CA ALA A 332 6.60 5.42 -6.11
C ALA A 332 6.81 6.33 -7.34
N PRO A 333 5.86 7.22 -7.66
CA PRO A 333 5.98 8.15 -8.80
C PRO A 333 7.26 9.00 -8.77
N ALA A 334 7.78 9.30 -7.56
CA ALA A 334 9.01 10.03 -7.38
C ALA A 334 10.20 9.39 -8.08
N ILE A 335 10.26 8.04 -8.12
CA ILE A 335 11.38 7.32 -8.75
C ILE A 335 11.47 7.68 -10.23
N GLY A 336 10.40 7.52 -10.99
CA GLY A 336 10.40 7.83 -12.42
C GLY A 336 10.63 9.32 -12.71
N ILE A 337 10.06 10.21 -11.91
CA ILE A 337 10.26 11.66 -12.05
C ILE A 337 11.72 12.02 -11.82
N ILE A 338 12.34 11.54 -10.73
CA ILE A 338 13.73 11.83 -10.40
C ILE A 338 14.69 11.26 -11.45
N GLN A 339 14.46 10.03 -11.90
CA GLN A 339 15.25 9.41 -12.97
C GLN A 339 15.22 10.25 -14.25
N HIS A 340 14.06 10.69 -14.70
CA HIS A 340 13.96 11.56 -15.88
C HIS A 340 14.67 12.92 -15.69
N LEU A 341 14.60 13.51 -14.47
CA LEU A 341 15.31 14.76 -14.17
C LEU A 341 16.82 14.58 -14.24
N THR A 342 17.36 13.53 -13.63
CA THR A 342 18.81 13.24 -13.62
C THR A 342 19.31 12.84 -15.00
N GLU A 343 18.58 12.02 -15.77
CA GLU A 343 18.90 11.69 -17.16
C GLU A 343 18.92 12.92 -18.08
N SER A 344 18.14 13.96 -17.73
CA SER A 344 18.11 15.25 -18.43
C SER A 344 19.18 16.23 -17.95
N GLY A 345 20.15 15.81 -17.13
CA GLY A 345 21.29 16.60 -16.67
C GLY A 345 21.01 17.48 -15.45
N ALA A 346 19.87 17.35 -14.78
CA ALA A 346 19.62 18.04 -13.51
C ALA A 346 20.31 17.34 -12.35
N THR A 347 20.69 18.11 -11.32
CA THR A 347 21.07 17.57 -10.01
C THR A 347 19.84 17.64 -9.09
N VAL A 348 19.55 16.53 -8.39
CA VAL A 348 18.41 16.45 -7.51
C VAL A 348 18.85 16.42 -6.05
N THR A 349 18.22 17.26 -5.23
CA THR A 349 18.30 17.17 -3.76
C THR A 349 16.91 16.86 -3.24
N ALA A 350 16.74 15.74 -2.54
CA ALA A 350 15.44 15.26 -2.10
C ALA A 350 15.32 15.21 -0.58
N TYR A 351 14.09 15.38 -0.09
CA TYR A 351 13.76 15.16 1.31
C TYR A 351 12.42 14.42 1.43
N ASP A 352 12.38 13.46 2.33
CA ASP A 352 11.16 12.77 2.78
C ASP A 352 11.26 12.53 4.29
N PRO A 353 10.17 12.74 5.06
CA PRO A 353 10.20 12.61 6.51
C PRO A 353 10.62 11.23 7.04
N VAL A 354 10.32 10.15 6.29
CA VAL A 354 10.53 8.77 6.78
C VAL A 354 11.14 7.83 5.73
N ALA A 355 11.04 8.14 4.43
CA ALA A 355 11.43 7.20 3.38
C ALA A 355 12.91 7.29 2.94
N LYS A 356 13.75 8.13 3.58
CA LYS A 356 15.16 8.34 3.18
C LYS A 356 15.93 7.03 3.05
N ASP A 357 15.84 6.14 4.03
CA ASP A 357 16.63 4.88 4.03
C ASP A 357 16.19 3.92 2.93
N GLU A 358 14.90 3.88 2.60
CA GLU A 358 14.38 3.08 1.49
C GLU A 358 14.67 3.74 0.13
N ALA A 359 14.61 5.07 0.08
CA ALA A 359 14.89 5.84 -1.13
C ALA A 359 16.36 5.70 -1.59
N VAL A 360 17.31 5.70 -0.67
CA VAL A 360 18.76 5.50 -0.99
C VAL A 360 19.00 4.17 -1.72
N LYS A 361 18.22 3.13 -1.44
CA LYS A 361 18.36 1.81 -2.09
C LYS A 361 17.95 1.84 -3.57
N VAL A 362 17.03 2.72 -3.95
CA VAL A 362 16.47 2.79 -5.32
C VAL A 362 16.89 4.04 -6.10
N LEU A 363 17.38 5.06 -5.41
CA LEU A 363 17.87 6.34 -5.97
C LEU A 363 19.23 6.71 -5.35
N PRO A 364 20.28 5.89 -5.54
CA PRO A 364 21.57 6.10 -4.87
C PRO A 364 22.33 7.34 -5.37
N ASP A 365 22.02 7.86 -6.56
CA ASP A 365 22.81 8.87 -7.27
C ASP A 365 22.26 10.31 -7.08
N ILE A 366 21.44 10.55 -6.06
CA ILE A 366 20.92 11.87 -5.72
C ILE A 366 21.41 12.33 -4.35
N SER A 367 21.25 13.63 -4.05
CA SER A 367 21.54 14.18 -2.72
C SER A 367 20.30 14.09 -1.83
N TYR A 368 20.50 13.81 -0.54
CA TYR A 368 19.46 13.76 0.47
C TYR A 368 19.65 14.85 1.50
N ALA A 369 18.68 15.72 1.65
CA ALA A 369 18.67 16.78 2.64
C ALA A 369 18.27 16.25 4.04
N ASP A 370 18.57 17.03 5.08
CA ASP A 370 18.18 16.72 6.44
C ASP A 370 16.79 17.32 6.81
N ASP A 371 16.39 18.38 6.12
CA ASP A 371 15.07 18.97 6.23
C ASP A 371 14.60 19.57 4.88
N GLU A 372 13.37 20.06 4.83
CA GLU A 372 12.76 20.67 3.66
C GLU A 372 13.43 21.97 3.22
N TYR A 373 13.95 22.76 4.16
CA TYR A 373 14.62 24.03 3.84
C TYR A 373 16.03 23.81 3.32
N ASP A 374 16.74 22.78 3.82
CA ASP A 374 18.03 22.37 3.28
C ASP A 374 17.87 21.83 1.83
N ALA A 375 16.80 21.10 1.55
CA ALA A 375 16.52 20.61 0.21
C ALA A 375 16.37 21.76 -0.81
N VAL A 376 15.66 22.83 -0.47
CA VAL A 376 15.34 23.95 -1.37
C VAL A 376 16.46 24.99 -1.50
N ALA A 377 17.48 24.95 -0.61
CA ALA A 377 18.56 25.96 -0.62
C ALA A 377 19.32 25.97 -1.94
N GLY A 378 19.24 27.11 -2.66
CA GLY A 378 19.89 27.32 -3.96
C GLY A 378 19.24 26.54 -5.11
N ALA A 379 18.05 25.96 -4.97
CA ALA A 379 17.36 25.24 -6.02
C ALA A 379 16.84 26.16 -7.13
N ASP A 380 16.92 25.71 -8.38
CA ASP A 380 16.31 26.37 -9.54
C ASP A 380 14.80 26.10 -9.62
N ALA A 381 14.32 25.01 -9.00
CA ALA A 381 12.89 24.72 -8.84
C ALA A 381 12.65 23.76 -7.68
N LEU A 382 11.44 23.82 -7.14
CA LEU A 382 10.90 22.91 -6.13
C LEU A 382 9.80 22.04 -6.74
N VAL A 383 9.82 20.74 -6.47
CA VAL A 383 8.80 19.78 -6.92
C VAL A 383 8.23 19.07 -5.71
N PHE A 384 6.91 19.20 -5.47
CA PHE A 384 6.19 18.38 -4.49
C PHE A 384 5.67 17.12 -5.17
N VAL A 385 6.08 15.94 -4.67
CA VAL A 385 5.66 14.64 -5.22
C VAL A 385 4.75 13.88 -4.26
N THR A 386 4.94 14.05 -2.94
CA THR A 386 4.09 13.43 -1.91
C THR A 386 3.54 14.50 -0.97
N GLU A 387 2.25 14.41 -0.67
CA GLU A 387 1.51 15.45 0.06
C GLU A 387 1.60 15.31 1.59
N TRP A 388 2.80 15.22 2.15
CA TRP A 388 3.00 15.21 3.60
C TRP A 388 2.38 16.44 4.27
N ASN A 389 1.74 16.25 5.43
CA ASN A 389 1.09 17.35 6.15
C ASN A 389 2.05 18.46 6.52
N GLN A 390 3.32 18.14 6.86
CA GLN A 390 4.34 19.14 7.17
C GLN A 390 4.65 20.04 5.98
N PHE A 391 4.54 19.55 4.74
CA PHE A 391 4.77 20.39 3.54
C PHE A 391 3.65 21.41 3.32
N ARG A 392 2.46 21.21 3.89
CA ARG A 392 1.38 22.21 3.84
C ARG A 392 1.63 23.39 4.80
N ALA A 393 2.51 23.20 5.80
CA ALA A 393 2.81 24.17 6.84
C ALA A 393 4.16 24.88 6.63
N LEU A 394 4.77 24.74 5.44
CA LEU A 394 6.03 25.42 5.13
C LEU A 394 5.86 26.94 5.12
N ASP A 395 6.87 27.65 5.66
CA ASP A 395 7.02 29.08 5.39
C ASP A 395 7.48 29.30 3.96
N MET A 396 6.52 29.50 3.05
CA MET A 396 6.80 29.68 1.63
C MET A 396 7.57 30.96 1.32
N THR A 397 7.51 31.98 2.18
CA THR A 397 8.38 33.18 2.05
C THR A 397 9.85 32.77 2.27
N ARG A 398 10.13 32.01 3.33
CA ARG A 398 11.47 31.47 3.60
C ARG A 398 11.92 30.53 2.46
N VAL A 399 11.04 29.67 1.96
CA VAL A 399 11.34 28.79 0.81
C VAL A 399 11.77 29.63 -0.39
N ARG A 400 11.00 30.67 -0.75
CA ARG A 400 11.33 31.57 -1.87
C ARG A 400 12.69 32.24 -1.70
N ASP A 401 12.99 32.72 -0.50
CA ASP A 401 14.23 33.46 -0.22
C ASP A 401 15.46 32.53 -0.20
N LEU A 402 15.29 31.24 0.05
CA LEU A 402 16.35 30.21 -0.03
C LEU A 402 16.61 29.72 -1.46
N MET A 403 15.59 29.75 -2.32
CA MET A 403 15.71 29.28 -3.71
C MET A 403 16.49 30.25 -4.59
N LYS A 404 17.14 29.70 -5.61
CA LYS A 404 17.77 30.52 -6.66
C LYS A 404 16.73 31.12 -7.64
N SER A 405 15.64 30.38 -7.89
CA SER A 405 14.53 30.82 -8.71
C SER A 405 13.22 30.34 -8.09
N PRO A 406 12.19 31.22 -7.96
CA PRO A 406 10.96 30.87 -7.27
C PRO A 406 9.99 30.10 -8.18
N LYS A 407 10.38 28.89 -8.58
CA LYS A 407 9.61 27.99 -9.45
C LYS A 407 9.13 26.77 -8.67
N VAL A 408 7.82 26.51 -8.69
CA VAL A 408 7.21 25.40 -7.94
C VAL A 408 6.32 24.56 -8.87
N ALA A 409 6.64 23.29 -8.97
CA ALA A 409 5.76 22.26 -9.54
C ALA A 409 5.11 21.46 -8.41
N ASP A 410 3.85 21.71 -8.16
CA ASP A 410 3.08 21.03 -7.13
C ASP A 410 2.26 19.90 -7.75
N LEU A 411 2.83 18.69 -7.73
CA LEU A 411 2.20 17.52 -8.34
C LEU A 411 1.09 16.91 -7.46
N ARG A 412 0.80 17.53 -6.32
CA ARG A 412 -0.24 17.08 -5.38
C ARG A 412 -1.30 18.14 -5.07
N ASN A 413 -1.14 19.33 -5.69
CA ASN A 413 -2.06 20.46 -5.49
C ASN A 413 -2.28 20.78 -4.00
N ILE A 414 -1.18 20.84 -3.23
CA ILE A 414 -1.23 21.12 -1.79
C ILE A 414 -1.37 22.60 -1.48
N TYR A 415 -1.07 23.46 -2.46
CA TYR A 415 -1.18 24.92 -2.36
C TYR A 415 -2.19 25.48 -3.35
N GLU A 416 -2.74 26.66 -3.01
CA GLU A 416 -3.59 27.40 -3.94
C GLU A 416 -2.73 28.18 -4.94
N PRO A 417 -3.00 28.05 -6.26
CA PRO A 417 -2.20 28.70 -7.31
C PRO A 417 -2.15 30.22 -7.20
N GLU A 418 -3.25 30.86 -6.78
CA GLU A 418 -3.33 32.30 -6.63
C GLU A 418 -2.44 32.78 -5.50
N ASP A 419 -2.50 32.16 -4.33
CA ASP A 419 -1.66 32.47 -3.16
C ASP A 419 -0.17 32.35 -3.52
N MET A 420 0.20 31.29 -4.25
CA MET A 420 1.58 31.06 -4.66
C MET A 420 2.08 32.16 -5.63
N ARG A 421 1.24 32.58 -6.57
CA ARG A 421 1.58 33.65 -7.49
C ARG A 421 1.68 35.01 -6.76
N GLU A 422 0.80 35.29 -5.80
CA GLU A 422 0.87 36.49 -4.96
C GLU A 422 2.17 36.52 -4.12
N MET A 423 2.65 35.36 -3.65
CA MET A 423 3.95 35.24 -2.98
C MET A 423 5.14 35.35 -3.93
N GLY A 424 4.93 35.48 -5.26
CA GLY A 424 5.96 35.68 -6.27
C GLY A 424 6.54 34.40 -6.87
N PHE A 425 5.84 33.26 -6.76
CA PHE A 425 6.26 32.01 -7.40
C PHE A 425 5.71 31.89 -8.83
N GLU A 426 6.54 31.36 -9.73
CA GLU A 426 6.06 30.68 -10.93
C GLU A 426 5.55 29.31 -10.51
N TYR A 427 4.23 29.11 -10.54
CA TYR A 427 3.61 27.90 -9.99
C TYR A 427 2.83 27.14 -11.05
N VAL A 428 2.98 25.81 -11.03
CA VAL A 428 2.17 24.88 -11.81
C VAL A 428 1.66 23.75 -10.90
N GLY A 429 0.37 23.47 -11.00
CA GLY A 429 -0.30 22.33 -10.36
C GLY A 429 -0.67 21.27 -11.39
N VAL A 430 -1.46 20.27 -10.99
CA VAL A 430 -1.99 19.21 -11.85
C VAL A 430 -3.45 19.50 -12.16
N GLY A 431 -3.73 19.92 -13.40
CA GLY A 431 -5.07 20.27 -13.85
C GLY A 431 -5.57 21.63 -13.30
N ARG A 432 -4.63 22.58 -13.02
CA ARG A 432 -4.96 23.87 -12.41
C ARG A 432 -4.21 25.02 -13.07
#